data_0db955f5edce7f5a71e5cb50f5eca595
#
_entry.id   0db955f5edce7f5a71e5cb50f5eca595
#
_cell.length_a   1.000
_cell.length_b   1.000
_cell.length_c   1.000
_cell.angle_alpha   90.00
_cell.angle_beta   90.00
_cell.angle_gamma   90.00
#
_symmetry.space_group_name_H-M   'P 1'
#
loop_
_entity.id
_entity.type
_entity.pdbx_description
1 polymer ?
#
loop_
_entity_poly.entity_id
_entity_poly.type
_entity_poly.pdbx_seq_one_letter_code
_entity_poly.pdbx_strand_id
1 'polypeptide(L)'
;SNNNNDFYSLNPTDGLLNWKKKLNSNVKPVYFNELIFTVTNEGYLAVINNKNGDLIRSTYLFNSFKSKKRKNIKPIGFIVGKKNIYLSLNNGRLMVINISKGNVESIIKIDKEKISAPVVQGQNLYITKNNSIIKLN
;
A
#
# COMPACT_ATOMS: atom_id res chain seq x y z
N SER A 1 -4.21 -1.70 -12.51
CA SER A 1 -2.89 -1.87 -13.17
C SER A 1 -2.89 -3.14 -14.00
N ASN A 2 -1.98 -3.24 -14.93
CA ASN A 2 -1.77 -4.41 -15.77
C ASN A 2 -0.27 -4.76 -15.81
N ASN A 3 0.08 -5.86 -16.49
CA ASN A 3 1.46 -6.32 -16.61
C ASN A 3 2.41 -5.34 -17.34
N ASN A 4 1.87 -4.28 -17.95
CA ASN A 4 2.64 -3.23 -18.64
C ASN A 4 2.94 -2.02 -17.75
N ASN A 5 2.74 -2.13 -16.43
CA ASN A 5 2.92 -1.04 -15.46
C ASN A 5 1.98 0.16 -15.69
N ASP A 6 0.81 -0.10 -16.28
CA ASP A 6 -0.19 0.93 -16.49
C ASP A 6 -1.20 0.96 -15.33
N PHE A 7 -1.49 2.15 -14.88
CA PHE A 7 -2.49 2.45 -13.85
C PHE A 7 -3.57 3.34 -14.45
N TYR A 8 -4.81 2.88 -14.39
CA TYR A 8 -5.94 3.53 -15.05
C TYR A 8 -6.98 4.00 -14.04
N SER A 9 -7.61 5.13 -14.33
CA SER A 9 -8.89 5.52 -13.76
C SER A 9 -9.95 5.48 -14.84
N LEU A 10 -11.02 4.75 -14.59
CA LEU A 10 -12.15 4.61 -15.50
C LEU A 10 -13.41 5.16 -14.85
N ASN A 11 -14.28 5.76 -15.64
CA ASN A 11 -15.61 6.11 -15.20
C ASN A 11 -16.43 4.83 -15.02
N PRO A 12 -17.00 4.56 -13.83
CA PRO A 12 -17.74 3.33 -13.57
C PRO A 12 -19.08 3.22 -14.31
N THR A 13 -19.61 4.35 -14.80
CA THR A 13 -20.91 4.40 -15.48
C THR A 13 -20.83 3.98 -16.96
N ASP A 14 -19.79 4.44 -17.66
CA ASP A 14 -19.63 4.23 -19.11
C ASP A 14 -18.32 3.51 -19.49
N GLY A 15 -17.42 3.28 -18.51
CA GLY A 15 -16.14 2.63 -18.72
C GLY A 15 -15.09 3.48 -19.43
N LEU A 16 -15.39 4.75 -19.69
CA LEU A 16 -14.45 5.64 -20.37
C LEU A 16 -13.23 5.94 -19.50
N LEU A 17 -12.10 6.16 -20.18
CA LEU A 17 -10.84 6.48 -19.55
C LEU A 17 -10.86 7.91 -19.00
N ASN A 18 -10.72 8.07 -17.68
CA ASN A 18 -10.51 9.38 -17.05
C ASN A 18 -9.05 9.82 -17.23
N TRP A 19 -8.11 8.95 -16.83
CA TRP A 19 -6.68 9.18 -16.98
C TRP A 19 -5.89 7.87 -16.91
N LYS A 20 -4.64 7.92 -17.39
CA LYS A 20 -3.68 6.81 -17.38
C LYS A 20 -2.32 7.30 -16.91
N LYS A 21 -1.64 6.52 -16.08
CA LYS A 21 -0.27 6.78 -15.58
C LYS A 21 0.58 5.51 -15.65
N LYS A 22 1.88 5.68 -15.81
CA LYS A 22 2.86 4.59 -15.66
C LYS A 22 3.16 4.41 -14.18
N LEU A 23 2.73 3.28 -13.62
CA LEU A 23 2.92 2.96 -12.20
C LEU A 23 2.90 1.44 -12.00
N ASN A 24 4.02 0.88 -11.55
CA ASN A 24 4.17 -0.55 -11.31
C ASN A 24 3.64 -0.92 -9.90
N SER A 25 2.34 -1.18 -9.79
CA SER A 25 1.69 -1.58 -8.54
C SER A 25 0.78 -2.78 -8.73
N ASN A 26 0.95 -3.80 -7.89
CA ASN A 26 0.11 -5.00 -7.83
C ASN A 26 -0.81 -5.01 -6.59
N VAL A 27 -0.70 -4.01 -5.72
CA VAL A 27 -1.60 -3.89 -4.57
C VAL A 27 -2.86 -3.12 -4.95
N LYS A 28 -3.97 -3.45 -4.29
CA LYS A 28 -5.24 -2.75 -4.48
C LYS A 28 -5.08 -1.29 -4.02
N PRO A 29 -5.36 -0.30 -4.88
CA PRO A 29 -5.33 1.11 -4.48
C PRO A 29 -6.46 1.42 -3.51
N VAL A 30 -6.25 2.43 -2.66
CA VAL A 30 -7.23 2.92 -1.70
C VAL A 30 -7.56 4.38 -2.00
N TYR A 31 -8.84 4.67 -2.17
CA TYR A 31 -9.35 6.04 -2.26
C TYR A 31 -9.66 6.58 -0.88
N PHE A 32 -9.11 7.74 -0.56
CA PHE A 32 -9.35 8.43 0.71
C PHE A 32 -9.12 9.94 0.56
N ASN A 33 -10.11 10.76 0.97
CA ASN A 33 -10.07 12.23 0.92
C ASN A 33 -9.65 12.79 -0.46
N GLU A 34 -10.34 12.39 -1.52
CA GLU A 34 -10.09 12.79 -2.91
C GLU A 34 -8.72 12.40 -3.48
N LEU A 35 -7.98 11.60 -2.74
CA LEU A 35 -6.66 11.08 -3.11
C LEU A 35 -6.72 9.57 -3.32
N ILE A 36 -5.88 9.08 -4.21
CA ILE A 36 -5.64 7.66 -4.41
C ILE A 36 -4.26 7.34 -3.84
N PHE A 37 -4.24 6.36 -2.95
CA PHE A 37 -3.02 5.81 -2.38
C PHE A 37 -2.73 4.48 -3.04
N THR A 38 -1.47 4.24 -3.40
CA THR A 38 -0.98 2.92 -3.80
C THR A 38 0.50 2.77 -3.46
N VAL A 39 0.97 1.51 -3.45
CA VAL A 39 2.38 1.21 -3.19
C VAL A 39 2.93 0.45 -4.38
N THR A 40 4.02 0.94 -4.95
CA THR A 40 4.66 0.27 -6.08
C THR A 40 5.43 -0.98 -5.65
N ASN A 41 5.69 -1.88 -6.60
CA ASN A 41 6.47 -3.09 -6.34
C ASN A 41 7.91 -2.80 -5.91
N GLU A 42 8.43 -1.61 -6.23
CA GLU A 42 9.74 -1.13 -5.83
C GLU A 42 9.75 -0.54 -4.41
N GLY A 43 8.58 -0.33 -3.80
CA GLY A 43 8.43 0.18 -2.44
C GLY A 43 8.22 1.69 -2.31
N TYR A 44 7.67 2.33 -3.33
CA TYR A 44 7.25 3.73 -3.26
C TYR A 44 5.78 3.84 -2.88
N LEU A 45 5.46 4.60 -1.84
CA LEU A 45 4.12 5.09 -1.58
C LEU A 45 3.82 6.22 -2.56
N ALA A 46 2.88 6.03 -3.44
CA ALA A 46 2.40 7.05 -4.37
C ALA A 46 1.04 7.60 -3.90
N VAL A 47 0.95 8.92 -3.83
CA VAL A 47 -0.29 9.67 -3.56
C VAL A 47 -0.66 10.43 -4.81
N ILE A 48 -1.84 10.17 -5.34
CA ILE A 48 -2.28 10.61 -6.67
C ILE A 48 -3.58 11.40 -6.52
N ASN A 49 -3.70 12.51 -7.24
CA ASN A 49 -4.94 13.25 -7.35
C ASN A 49 -5.96 12.41 -8.16
N ASN A 50 -7.13 12.15 -7.56
CA ASN A 50 -8.15 11.32 -8.20
C ASN A 50 -8.72 11.94 -9.49
N LYS A 51 -8.78 13.28 -9.59
CA LYS A 51 -9.44 13.98 -10.72
C LYS A 51 -8.61 13.89 -12.01
N ASN A 52 -7.29 14.11 -11.90
CA ASN A 52 -6.41 14.26 -13.08
C ASN A 52 -5.26 13.25 -13.14
N GLY A 53 -5.11 12.40 -12.10
CA GLY A 53 -4.05 11.41 -12.02
C GLY A 53 -2.67 11.99 -11.72
N ASP A 54 -2.55 13.26 -11.31
CA ASP A 54 -1.25 13.85 -11.01
C ASP A 54 -0.65 13.26 -9.74
N LEU A 55 0.63 12.95 -9.79
CA LEU A 55 1.39 12.47 -8.64
C LEU A 55 1.65 13.64 -7.68
N ILE A 56 1.01 13.60 -6.51
CA ILE A 56 1.16 14.62 -5.46
C ILE A 56 2.41 14.35 -4.63
N ARG A 57 2.64 13.08 -4.29
CA ARG A 57 3.78 12.67 -3.48
C ARG A 57 4.22 11.26 -3.83
N SER A 58 5.52 11.04 -3.81
CA SER A 58 6.14 9.72 -3.89
C SER A 58 7.19 9.60 -2.79
N THR A 59 7.06 8.59 -1.93
CA THR A 59 7.98 8.37 -0.81
C THR A 59 8.50 6.94 -0.84
N TYR A 60 9.83 6.78 -0.82
CA TYR A 60 10.44 5.46 -0.74
C TYR A 60 10.39 4.91 0.69
N LEU A 61 9.77 3.74 0.85
CA LEU A 61 9.46 3.17 2.16
C LEU A 61 10.53 2.19 2.68
N PHE A 62 11.34 1.61 1.79
CA PHE A 62 12.21 0.48 2.17
C PHE A 62 13.60 0.90 2.66
N ASN A 63 13.81 2.19 2.97
CA ASN A 63 15.09 2.69 3.50
C ASN A 63 15.52 2.00 4.80
N SER A 64 14.57 1.62 5.64
CA SER A 64 14.82 0.93 6.93
C SER A 64 15.35 -0.49 6.76
N PHE A 65 15.30 -1.07 5.55
CA PHE A 65 15.84 -2.39 5.28
C PHE A 65 17.25 -2.31 4.69
N LYS A 66 18.08 -3.33 4.99
CA LYS A 66 19.40 -3.47 4.38
C LYS A 66 19.29 -3.51 2.84
N SER A 67 20.16 -2.80 2.12
CA SER A 67 20.10 -2.64 0.66
C SER A 67 20.03 -3.96 -0.11
N LYS A 68 20.82 -4.97 0.32
CA LYS A 68 20.81 -6.32 -0.28
C LYS A 68 19.44 -7.04 -0.21
N LYS A 69 18.59 -6.66 0.79
CA LYS A 69 17.28 -7.30 1.00
C LYS A 69 16.14 -6.56 0.30
N ARG A 70 16.31 -5.27 -0.02
CA ARG A 70 15.21 -4.42 -0.55
C ARG A 70 14.58 -4.96 -1.81
N LYS A 71 15.37 -5.49 -2.75
CA LYS A 71 14.89 -6.04 -4.03
C LYS A 71 13.90 -7.21 -3.87
N ASN A 72 14.00 -7.95 -2.76
CA ASN A 72 13.16 -9.11 -2.47
C ASN A 72 11.94 -8.76 -1.63
N ILE A 73 11.85 -7.54 -1.11
CA ILE A 73 10.71 -7.08 -0.33
C ILE A 73 9.62 -6.60 -1.29
N LYS A 74 8.41 -7.13 -1.09
CA LYS A 74 7.24 -6.79 -1.92
C LYS A 74 6.06 -6.41 -1.03
N PRO A 75 5.31 -5.38 -1.42
CA PRO A 75 4.04 -5.07 -0.78
C PRO A 75 3.02 -6.17 -1.08
N ILE A 76 2.23 -6.55 -0.08
CA ILE A 76 1.15 -7.53 -0.19
C ILE A 76 -0.20 -6.83 -0.28
N GLY A 77 -0.40 -5.80 0.52
CA GLY A 77 -1.60 -5.01 0.57
C GLY A 77 -1.56 -4.05 1.74
N PHE A 78 -2.41 -3.05 1.72
CA PHE A 78 -2.45 -2.03 2.75
C PHE A 78 -3.87 -1.50 2.96
N ILE A 79 -4.05 -0.80 4.06
CA ILE A 79 -5.24 -0.01 4.35
C ILE A 79 -4.84 1.39 4.80
N VAL A 80 -5.76 2.33 4.63
CA VAL A 80 -5.62 3.71 5.08
C VAL A 80 -6.54 3.92 6.28
N GLY A 81 -5.96 4.24 7.44
CA GLY A 81 -6.69 4.66 8.64
C GLY A 81 -6.77 6.18 8.74
N LYS A 82 -7.18 6.70 9.90
CA LYS A 82 -7.31 8.15 10.10
C LYS A 82 -5.97 8.90 10.07
N LYS A 83 -4.92 8.32 10.63
CA LYS A 83 -3.59 8.95 10.76
C LYS A 83 -2.49 8.16 10.05
N ASN A 84 -2.66 6.85 9.92
CA ASN A 84 -1.62 5.93 9.46
C ASN A 84 -2.11 5.03 8.33
N ILE A 85 -1.16 4.67 7.48
CA ILE A 85 -1.29 3.59 6.51
C ILE A 85 -0.62 2.35 7.13
N TYR A 86 -1.29 1.20 7.02
CA TYR A 86 -0.78 -0.09 7.49
C TYR A 86 -0.50 -0.97 6.28
N LEU A 87 0.77 -1.24 6.02
CA LEU A 87 1.24 -1.97 4.84
C LEU A 87 1.85 -3.31 5.23
N SER A 88 1.25 -4.41 4.77
CA SER A 88 1.82 -5.75 4.91
C SER A 88 2.85 -6.03 3.83
N LEU A 89 3.95 -6.68 4.23
CA LEU A 89 5.05 -7.06 3.37
C LEU A 89 5.19 -8.59 3.29
N ASN A 90 5.77 -9.08 2.18
CA ASN A 90 5.99 -10.51 1.94
C ASN A 90 6.96 -11.20 2.92
N ASN A 91 7.71 -10.42 3.68
CA ASN A 91 8.66 -10.89 4.70
C ASN A 91 8.08 -10.91 6.12
N GLY A 92 6.76 -10.93 6.26
CA GLY A 92 6.05 -11.04 7.53
C GLY A 92 6.07 -9.78 8.39
N ARG A 93 6.34 -8.62 7.81
CA ARG A 93 6.36 -7.33 8.51
C ARG A 93 5.16 -6.48 8.14
N LEU A 94 4.68 -5.74 9.13
CA LEU A 94 3.70 -4.67 8.98
C LEU A 94 4.41 -3.33 9.16
N MET A 95 4.36 -2.48 8.14
CA MET A 95 4.83 -1.09 8.22
C MET A 95 3.69 -0.17 8.63
N VAL A 96 3.96 0.74 9.56
CA VAL A 96 3.06 1.83 9.95
C VAL A 96 3.64 3.12 9.39
N ILE A 97 2.87 3.80 8.55
CA ILE A 97 3.32 4.96 7.78
C ILE A 97 2.40 6.13 8.10
N ASN A 98 2.96 7.26 8.43
CA ASN A 98 2.20 8.49 8.67
C ASN A 98 1.61 9.02 7.36
N ILE A 99 0.30 9.27 7.32
CA ILE A 99 -0.38 9.75 6.10
C ILE A 99 0.11 11.14 5.71
N SER A 100 0.18 12.05 6.68
CA SER A 100 0.51 13.46 6.42
C SER A 100 1.96 13.64 5.97
N LYS A 101 2.90 12.95 6.63
CA LYS A 101 4.33 13.06 6.37
C LYS A 101 4.83 12.07 5.31
N GLY A 102 4.16 10.91 5.16
CA GLY A 102 4.57 9.82 4.28
C GLY A 102 5.75 9.00 4.80
N ASN A 103 6.29 9.31 5.99
CA ASN A 103 7.41 8.59 6.58
C ASN A 103 6.96 7.31 7.32
N VAL A 104 7.83 6.33 7.36
CA VAL A 104 7.65 5.11 8.16
C VAL A 104 7.85 5.46 9.64
N GLU A 105 6.83 5.23 10.46
CA GLU A 105 6.88 5.45 11.91
C GLU A 105 7.36 4.21 12.66
N SER A 106 6.93 3.02 12.23
CA SER A 106 7.35 1.76 12.84
C SER A 106 7.25 0.59 11.86
N ILE A 107 7.98 -0.48 12.16
CA ILE A 107 7.94 -1.76 11.46
C ILE A 107 7.77 -2.86 12.51
N ILE A 108 6.63 -3.53 12.46
CA ILE A 108 6.24 -4.58 13.39
C ILE A 108 6.51 -5.93 12.73
N LYS A 109 7.28 -6.80 13.38
CA LYS A 109 7.46 -8.17 12.94
C LYS A 109 6.28 -9.00 13.40
N ILE A 110 5.45 -9.46 12.48
CA ILE A 110 4.29 -10.33 12.72
C ILE A 110 4.68 -11.79 12.61
N ASP A 111 5.44 -12.13 11.55
CA ASP A 111 5.89 -13.50 11.29
C ASP A 111 7.28 -13.52 10.64
N LYS A 112 7.82 -14.71 10.39
CA LYS A 112 9.00 -14.95 9.56
C LYS A 112 8.63 -15.07 8.08
N GLU A 113 7.40 -15.46 7.80
CA GLU A 113 6.84 -15.73 6.49
C GLU A 113 5.85 -14.65 6.05
N LYS A 114 5.31 -14.82 4.85
CA LYS A 114 4.31 -13.92 4.26
C LYS A 114 3.05 -13.84 5.13
N ILE A 115 2.55 -12.64 5.32
CA ILE A 115 1.27 -12.34 5.97
C ILE A 115 0.26 -11.82 4.95
N SER A 116 -1.04 -11.85 5.29
CA SER A 116 -2.09 -11.28 4.42
C SER A 116 -2.04 -9.76 4.36
N ALA A 117 -2.78 -9.19 3.43
CA ALA A 117 -3.16 -7.78 3.51
C ALA A 117 -3.91 -7.53 4.83
N PRO A 118 -3.72 -6.35 5.45
CA PRO A 118 -4.44 -6.01 6.68
C PRO A 118 -5.92 -5.74 6.38
N VAL A 119 -6.78 -6.05 7.34
CA VAL A 119 -8.22 -5.76 7.29
C VAL A 119 -8.61 -5.04 8.58
N VAL A 120 -9.44 -4.01 8.47
CA VAL A 120 -10.02 -3.30 9.64
C VAL A 120 -11.46 -3.72 9.82
N GLN A 121 -11.80 -4.07 11.06
CA GLN A 121 -13.18 -4.26 11.49
C GLN A 121 -13.39 -3.55 12.82
N GLY A 122 -14.30 -2.59 12.84
CA GLY A 122 -14.45 -1.68 13.97
C GLY A 122 -13.18 -0.85 14.18
N GLN A 123 -12.61 -0.93 15.38
CA GLN A 123 -11.36 -0.22 15.74
C GLN A 123 -10.13 -1.15 15.74
N ASN A 124 -10.26 -2.36 15.24
CA ASN A 124 -9.21 -3.37 15.30
C ASN A 124 -8.66 -3.66 13.90
N LEU A 125 -7.36 -3.90 13.86
CA LEU A 125 -6.63 -4.36 12.68
C LEU A 125 -6.44 -5.87 12.77
N TYR A 126 -6.74 -6.57 11.69
CA TYR A 126 -6.60 -8.02 11.59
C TYR A 126 -5.65 -8.39 10.45
N ILE A 127 -4.82 -9.39 10.69
CA ILE A 127 -3.92 -9.99 9.72
C ILE A 127 -4.04 -11.50 9.84
N THR A 128 -4.09 -12.19 8.72
CA THR A 128 -4.03 -13.67 8.72
C THR A 128 -2.61 -14.14 8.42
N LYS A 129 -2.20 -15.20 9.10
CA LYS A 129 -0.98 -15.96 8.85
C LYS A 129 -1.24 -17.44 9.11
N ASN A 130 -0.78 -18.33 8.24
CA ASN A 130 -0.78 -19.79 8.50
C ASN A 130 -2.02 -20.31 9.25
N ASN A 131 -3.22 -20.15 8.75
CA ASN A 131 -4.48 -20.56 9.37
C ASN A 131 -4.81 -19.86 10.72
N SER A 132 -4.11 -18.81 11.08
CA SER A 132 -4.35 -18.03 12.31
C SER A 132 -4.71 -16.59 11.98
N ILE A 133 -5.58 -16.01 12.80
CA ILE A 133 -5.94 -14.58 12.74
C ILE A 133 -5.24 -13.87 13.89
N ILE A 134 -4.50 -12.82 13.57
CA ILE A 134 -3.87 -11.95 14.54
C ILE A 134 -4.66 -10.65 14.60
N LYS A 135 -5.07 -10.29 15.81
CA LYS A 135 -5.67 -8.98 16.11
C LYS A 135 -4.59 -8.05 16.64
N LEU A 136 -4.50 -6.87 16.07
CA LEU A 136 -3.65 -5.78 16.54
C LEU A 136 -4.56 -4.67 17.09
N ASN A 137 -4.27 -4.25 18.28
CA ASN A 137 -5.01 -3.15 18.94
C ASN A 137 -4.34 -1.81 18.65
#